data_515ca81cc4cc139a9ac178c0309f4caa
#
_entry.id   515ca81cc4cc139a9ac178c0309f4caa
#
_cell.length_a   1.000
_cell.length_b   1.000
_cell.length_c   1.000
_cell.angle_alpha   90.00
_cell.angle_beta   90.00
_cell.angle_gamma   90.00
#
_symmetry.space_group_name_H-M   'P 1'
#
loop_
_entity.id
_entity.type
_entity.pdbx_description
1 polymer ?
#
loop_
_entity_poly.entity_id
_entity_poly.type
_entity_poly.pdbx_seq_one_letter_code
_entity_poly.pdbx_strand_id
1 'polypeptide(L)'
;GQDNARLPMGNWYTGTNTNSIRTSWIDSLVYPKPYATAYNSSNTGTFPQIIGETGLGQTVFFEHEIGTDQVNPDGSVTTLTSFIKSFSFSLQKDQAEVFLAMRRFLPNFKVLTGNNQITLAIKDFPSDDDAQTSLSPFTITSSTTKVDTRARGRYANIKIENTGVGESWRFGTFQVDLQPDGRRG
;
A
#
# COMPACT_ATOMS: atom_id res chain seq x y z
N GLY A 1 -17.40 23.27 -33.94
CA GLY A 1 -16.72 22.07 -33.48
C GLY A 1 -16.57 22.16 -31.98
N GLN A 2 -17.36 21.35 -31.23
CA GLN A 2 -17.12 21.22 -29.77
C GLN A 2 -15.98 20.23 -29.59
N ASP A 3 -14.85 20.71 -29.13
CA ASP A 3 -13.79 19.86 -28.58
C ASP A 3 -14.35 19.15 -27.34
N ASN A 4 -14.74 17.91 -27.53
CA ASN A 4 -14.94 17.00 -26.42
C ASN A 4 -13.56 16.74 -25.79
N ALA A 5 -13.18 17.59 -24.85
CA ALA A 5 -12.08 17.30 -23.94
C ALA A 5 -12.42 15.97 -23.23
N ARG A 6 -11.89 14.87 -23.74
CA ARG A 6 -11.92 13.59 -23.02
C ARG A 6 -11.20 13.84 -21.71
N LEU A 7 -11.96 13.81 -20.63
CA LEU A 7 -11.35 13.72 -19.30
C LEU A 7 -10.37 12.54 -19.34
N PRO A 8 -9.16 12.70 -18.85
CA PRO A 8 -8.22 11.60 -18.77
C PRO A 8 -8.92 10.47 -18.02
N MET A 9 -9.17 9.37 -18.72
CA MET A 9 -9.69 8.17 -18.08
C MET A 9 -8.63 7.76 -17.05
N GLY A 10 -9.00 7.81 -15.78
CA GLY A 10 -8.12 7.36 -14.71
C GLY A 10 -7.66 5.93 -14.98
N ASN A 11 -6.44 5.62 -14.64
CA ASN A 11 -5.95 4.26 -14.72
C ASN A 11 -6.78 3.38 -13.80
N TRP A 12 -7.46 2.40 -14.38
CA TRP A 12 -8.19 1.39 -13.64
C TRP A 12 -7.19 0.33 -13.18
N TYR A 13 -7.15 0.10 -11.89
CA TYR A 13 -6.41 -1.01 -11.32
C TYR A 13 -7.39 -2.12 -10.98
N THR A 14 -7.12 -3.33 -11.48
CA THR A 14 -7.87 -4.52 -11.10
C THR A 14 -7.10 -5.24 -10.01
N GLY A 15 -7.75 -5.50 -8.89
CA GLY A 15 -7.25 -6.36 -7.83
C GLY A 15 -8.02 -7.67 -7.82
N THR A 16 -7.35 -8.78 -7.55
CA THR A 16 -8.01 -10.05 -7.25
C THR A 16 -8.04 -10.25 -5.75
N ASN A 17 -9.24 -10.48 -5.24
CA ASN A 17 -9.42 -10.83 -3.84
C ASN A 17 -9.98 -12.25 -3.77
N THR A 18 -9.14 -13.19 -3.36
CA THR A 18 -9.50 -14.61 -3.35
C THR A 18 -10.47 -14.99 -2.22
N ASN A 19 -10.53 -14.19 -1.16
CA ASN A 19 -11.25 -14.56 0.06
C ASN A 19 -12.46 -13.69 0.40
N SER A 20 -12.76 -12.65 -0.36
CA SER A 20 -13.86 -11.75 -0.04
C SER A 20 -14.64 -11.30 -1.26
N ILE A 21 -15.12 -12.30 -2.00
CA ILE A 21 -16.03 -12.04 -3.12
C ILE A 21 -17.33 -11.48 -2.55
N ARG A 22 -17.67 -10.25 -2.95
CA ARG A 22 -18.99 -9.67 -2.67
C ARG A 22 -19.92 -10.01 -3.83
N THR A 23 -21.07 -10.58 -3.51
CA THR A 23 -22.04 -11.04 -4.51
C THR A 23 -22.99 -9.95 -4.95
N SER A 24 -23.26 -8.99 -4.08
CA SER A 24 -24.07 -7.82 -4.41
C SER A 24 -23.64 -6.61 -3.61
N TRP A 25 -23.91 -5.42 -4.16
CA TRP A 25 -23.59 -4.14 -3.57
C TRP A 25 -24.80 -3.22 -3.60
N ILE A 26 -24.94 -2.41 -2.56
CA ILE A 26 -25.81 -1.27 -2.55
C ILE A 26 -25.02 -0.05 -2.04
N ASP A 27 -24.95 0.97 -2.88
CA ASP A 27 -24.41 2.27 -2.56
C ASP A 27 -25.49 3.29 -2.91
N SER A 28 -26.09 3.87 -1.92
CA SER A 28 -27.24 4.76 -2.10
C SER A 28 -27.22 5.86 -1.05
N LEU A 29 -27.72 7.02 -1.41
CA LEU A 29 -27.85 8.17 -0.50
C LEU A 29 -28.75 7.91 0.71
N VAL A 30 -29.47 6.80 0.74
CA VAL A 30 -30.32 6.40 1.88
C VAL A 30 -29.48 5.85 3.03
N TYR A 31 -28.34 5.24 2.70
CA TYR A 31 -27.45 4.66 3.69
C TYR A 31 -26.20 5.53 3.86
N PRO A 32 -25.69 5.66 5.09
CA PRO A 32 -24.50 6.47 5.36
C PRO A 32 -23.21 5.87 4.78
N LYS A 33 -23.24 4.59 4.41
CA LYS A 33 -22.10 3.83 3.87
C LYS A 33 -22.58 2.77 2.90
N PRO A 34 -21.69 2.28 2.02
CA PRO A 34 -22.00 1.16 1.14
C PRO A 34 -22.17 -0.14 1.92
N TYR A 35 -23.12 -0.97 1.49
CA TYR A 35 -23.34 -2.31 2.02
C TYR A 35 -23.13 -3.35 0.92
N ALA A 36 -22.70 -4.55 1.32
CA ALA A 36 -22.57 -5.66 0.41
C ALA A 36 -22.89 -6.99 1.08
N THR A 37 -23.18 -8.00 0.29
CA THR A 37 -23.35 -9.36 0.78
C THR A 37 -22.24 -10.27 0.25
N ALA A 38 -21.94 -11.31 1.03
CA ALA A 38 -21.11 -12.42 0.59
C ALA A 38 -21.67 -13.74 1.09
N TYR A 39 -21.35 -14.81 0.38
CA TYR A 39 -21.78 -16.16 0.74
C TYR A 39 -20.61 -16.96 1.30
N ASN A 40 -20.79 -17.49 2.50
CA ASN A 40 -19.87 -18.45 3.11
C ASN A 40 -20.45 -19.86 2.92
N SER A 41 -19.89 -20.63 1.98
CA SER A 41 -20.40 -21.92 1.61
C SER A 41 -20.23 -23.01 2.68
N SER A 42 -19.29 -22.82 3.60
CA SER A 42 -18.98 -23.84 4.61
C SER A 42 -19.69 -23.63 5.93
N ASN A 43 -20.40 -22.52 6.13
CA ASN A 43 -21.01 -22.15 7.41
C ASN A 43 -20.04 -22.34 8.59
N THR A 44 -18.79 -21.96 8.39
CA THR A 44 -17.71 -22.07 9.36
C THR A 44 -17.13 -20.67 9.63
N GLY A 45 -16.36 -20.55 10.69
CA GLY A 45 -15.69 -19.31 11.05
C GLY A 45 -16.22 -18.66 12.33
N THR A 46 -15.91 -17.37 12.50
CA THR A 46 -16.22 -16.60 13.71
C THR A 46 -17.64 -16.05 13.77
N PHE A 47 -18.37 -16.05 12.66
CA PHE A 47 -19.78 -15.65 12.69
C PHE A 47 -20.67 -16.73 13.34
N PRO A 48 -21.79 -16.33 13.96
CA PRO A 48 -22.72 -17.28 14.52
C PRO A 48 -23.14 -18.33 13.50
N GLN A 49 -23.01 -19.59 13.88
CA GLN A 49 -23.40 -20.72 13.05
C GLN A 49 -24.89 -21.00 13.23
N ILE A 50 -25.54 -21.46 12.17
CA ILE A 50 -26.92 -21.94 12.27
C ILE A 50 -26.89 -23.30 12.98
N ILE A 51 -27.40 -23.35 14.18
CA ILE A 51 -27.38 -24.56 15.02
C ILE A 51 -28.25 -25.65 14.37
N GLY A 52 -27.68 -26.83 14.23
CA GLY A 52 -28.37 -28.00 13.67
C GLY A 52 -28.31 -28.13 12.16
N GLU A 53 -27.69 -27.20 11.47
CA GLU A 53 -27.55 -27.22 10.02
C GLU A 53 -26.08 -27.38 9.61
N THR A 54 -25.70 -28.62 9.29
CA THR A 54 -24.36 -28.90 8.75
C THR A 54 -24.37 -28.84 7.23
N GLY A 55 -23.39 -28.17 6.67
CA GLY A 55 -23.18 -28.11 5.22
C GLY A 55 -24.01 -27.05 4.46
N LEU A 56 -24.86 -26.27 5.15
CA LEU A 56 -25.54 -25.13 4.54
C LEU A 56 -24.68 -23.88 4.64
N GLY A 57 -24.56 -23.19 3.53
CA GLY A 57 -23.85 -21.92 3.47
C GLY A 57 -24.62 -20.80 4.16
N GLN A 58 -23.91 -19.75 4.49
CA GLN A 58 -24.41 -18.59 5.20
C GLN A 58 -24.22 -17.33 4.35
N THR A 59 -25.26 -16.50 4.25
CA THR A 59 -25.12 -15.15 3.67
C THR A 59 -24.71 -14.19 4.77
N VAL A 60 -23.63 -13.48 4.56
CA VAL A 60 -23.11 -12.48 5.47
C VAL A 60 -23.30 -11.09 4.85
N PHE A 61 -23.75 -10.17 5.68
CA PHE A 61 -23.97 -8.78 5.32
C PHE A 61 -22.83 -7.92 5.85
N PHE A 62 -22.27 -7.08 5.00
CA PHE A 62 -21.11 -6.24 5.31
C PHE A 62 -21.45 -4.77 5.17
N GLU A 63 -21.05 -3.99 6.13
CA GLU A 63 -20.91 -2.55 6.02
C GLU A 63 -19.48 -2.24 5.56
N HIS A 64 -19.34 -1.41 4.54
CA HIS A 64 -18.06 -1.01 3.98
C HIS A 64 -17.61 0.37 4.46
N GLU A 65 -16.37 0.73 4.14
CA GLU A 65 -15.74 2.00 4.53
C GLU A 65 -15.64 2.18 6.06
N ILE A 66 -15.44 1.07 6.77
CA ILE A 66 -15.17 1.05 8.21
C ILE A 66 -13.90 0.25 8.51
N GLY A 67 -13.14 0.73 9.50
CA GLY A 67 -11.91 0.06 9.91
C GLY A 67 -10.77 0.18 8.91
N THR A 68 -9.75 -0.65 9.10
CA THR A 68 -8.49 -0.64 8.34
C THR A 68 -8.19 -1.97 7.67
N ASP A 69 -9.02 -2.97 7.93
CA ASP A 69 -8.79 -4.34 7.51
C ASP A 69 -10.00 -4.90 6.76
N GLN A 70 -9.76 -6.01 6.09
CA GLN A 70 -10.78 -6.74 5.40
C GLN A 70 -11.36 -7.84 6.30
N VAL A 71 -12.68 -7.84 6.45
CA VAL A 71 -13.41 -8.93 7.09
C VAL A 71 -13.90 -9.91 6.01
N ASN A 72 -13.55 -11.17 6.17
CA ASN A 72 -13.93 -12.25 5.27
C ASN A 72 -15.33 -12.81 5.61
N PRO A 73 -15.97 -13.56 4.71
CA PRO A 73 -17.28 -14.17 4.97
C PRO A 73 -17.32 -15.12 6.16
N ASP A 74 -16.20 -15.70 6.54
CA ASP A 74 -16.07 -16.57 7.73
C ASP A 74 -15.81 -15.79 9.03
N GLY A 75 -15.75 -14.44 8.94
CA GLY A 75 -15.45 -13.55 10.06
C GLY A 75 -13.98 -13.40 10.40
N SER A 76 -13.10 -14.08 9.69
CA SER A 76 -11.66 -13.84 9.82
C SER A 76 -11.30 -12.46 9.29
N VAL A 77 -10.23 -11.88 9.86
CA VAL A 77 -9.74 -10.56 9.47
C VAL A 77 -8.41 -10.72 8.76
N THR A 78 -8.29 -10.11 7.60
CA THR A 78 -7.06 -10.07 6.82
C THR A 78 -6.63 -8.63 6.55
N THR A 79 -5.35 -8.43 6.42
CA THR A 79 -4.78 -7.12 6.13
C THR A 79 -5.32 -6.55 4.82
N LEU A 80 -5.80 -5.32 4.86
CA LEU A 80 -5.99 -4.53 3.64
C LEU A 80 -4.66 -3.83 3.33
N THR A 81 -3.83 -4.49 2.54
CA THR A 81 -2.53 -3.93 2.15
C THR A 81 -2.73 -2.68 1.31
N SER A 82 -2.16 -1.58 1.77
CA SER A 82 -2.11 -0.32 1.03
C SER A 82 -0.67 0.11 0.81
N PHE A 83 -0.39 0.67 -0.34
CA PHE A 83 0.96 1.16 -0.63
C PHE A 83 0.95 2.42 -1.48
N ILE A 84 2.04 3.17 -1.38
CA ILE A 84 2.42 4.23 -2.30
C ILE A 84 3.84 3.96 -2.78
N LYS A 85 4.06 4.09 -4.09
CA LYS A 85 5.40 3.96 -4.69
C LYS A 85 5.69 5.19 -5.53
N SER A 86 6.85 5.80 -5.29
CA SER A 86 7.29 6.93 -6.10
C SER A 86 7.76 6.43 -7.47
N PHE A 87 7.74 7.32 -8.46
CA PHE A 87 8.56 7.14 -9.66
C PHE A 87 10.06 7.19 -9.29
N SER A 88 10.92 6.75 -10.20
CA SER A 88 12.36 6.89 -10.03
C SER A 88 12.76 8.34 -10.14
N PHE A 89 13.32 8.91 -9.09
CA PHE A 89 13.78 10.29 -9.06
C PHE A 89 15.30 10.35 -9.02
N SER A 90 15.85 11.29 -9.78
CA SER A 90 17.26 11.64 -9.67
C SER A 90 17.43 12.58 -8.48
N LEU A 91 18.48 12.34 -7.74
CA LEU A 91 18.80 13.14 -6.57
C LEU A 91 19.52 14.43 -6.93
N GLN A 92 19.94 14.56 -8.19
CA GLN A 92 20.58 15.77 -8.70
C GLN A 92 19.97 16.16 -10.05
N LYS A 93 19.39 17.33 -10.10
CA LYS A 93 18.83 17.92 -11.31
C LYS A 93 19.97 18.14 -12.31
N ASP A 94 19.81 17.66 -13.53
CA ASP A 94 20.69 17.88 -14.68
C ASP A 94 22.11 17.28 -14.63
N GLN A 95 22.43 16.40 -13.68
CA GLN A 95 23.72 15.72 -13.62
C GLN A 95 23.56 14.20 -13.46
N ALA A 96 23.19 13.53 -14.53
CA ALA A 96 22.97 12.07 -14.55
C ALA A 96 24.24 11.23 -14.27
N GLU A 97 25.42 11.85 -14.22
CA GLU A 97 26.70 11.16 -14.04
C GLU A 97 27.14 11.03 -12.57
N VAL A 98 26.49 11.73 -11.66
CA VAL A 98 26.89 11.74 -10.25
C VAL A 98 26.20 10.63 -9.48
N PHE A 99 26.98 9.81 -8.80
CA PHE A 99 26.47 8.90 -7.80
C PHE A 99 26.17 9.63 -6.51
N LEU A 100 25.09 9.26 -5.87
CA LEU A 100 24.70 9.80 -4.57
C LEU A 100 24.67 8.68 -3.54
N ALA A 101 25.21 8.98 -2.38
CA ALA A 101 25.08 8.14 -1.21
C ALA A 101 23.96 8.68 -0.32
N MET A 102 22.94 7.88 -0.13
CA MET A 102 21.89 8.12 0.86
C MET A 102 22.35 7.50 2.17
N ARG A 103 22.62 8.33 3.18
CA ARG A 103 23.10 7.88 4.49
C ARG A 103 21.98 7.61 5.46
N ARG A 104 20.91 8.37 5.36
CA ARG A 104 19.72 8.21 6.20
C ARG A 104 18.50 8.83 5.57
N PHE A 105 17.36 8.42 6.07
CA PHE A 105 16.11 9.10 5.83
C PHE A 105 15.32 9.27 7.13
N LEU A 106 14.48 10.30 7.15
CA LEU A 106 13.60 10.63 8.25
C LEU A 106 12.16 10.50 7.75
N PRO A 107 11.48 9.40 8.08
CA PRO A 107 10.06 9.24 7.73
C PRO A 107 9.23 10.10 8.68
N ASN A 108 8.32 10.88 8.12
CA ASN A 108 7.39 11.66 8.92
C ASN A 108 5.97 11.26 8.57
N PHE A 109 5.35 10.52 9.46
CA PHE A 109 3.95 10.14 9.37
C PHE A 109 3.11 11.08 10.24
N LYS A 110 2.01 11.60 9.69
CA LYS A 110 1.02 12.36 10.47
C LYS A 110 0.19 11.46 11.37
N VAL A 111 -0.05 10.23 10.91
CA VAL A 111 -0.70 9.16 11.66
C VAL A 111 0.05 7.88 11.34
N LEU A 112 0.36 7.11 12.34
CA LEU A 112 0.90 5.77 12.21
C LEU A 112 0.36 4.92 13.37
N THR A 113 -0.45 3.93 13.02
CA THR A 113 -0.95 2.89 13.93
C THR A 113 -0.34 1.57 13.48
N GLY A 114 0.25 0.85 14.41
CA GLY A 114 1.01 -0.34 14.08
C GLY A 114 2.35 -0.02 13.40
N ASN A 115 2.74 -0.85 12.46
CA ASN A 115 3.99 -0.73 11.73
C ASN A 115 3.73 -0.33 10.28
N ASN A 116 4.75 0.25 9.66
CA ASN A 116 4.77 0.51 8.23
C ASN A 116 6.12 0.05 7.68
N GLN A 117 6.17 -0.31 6.42
CA GLN A 117 7.41 -0.72 5.77
C GLN A 117 7.81 0.27 4.69
N ILE A 118 9.08 0.65 4.68
CA ILE A 118 9.67 1.47 3.64
C ILE A 118 10.74 0.66 2.93
N THR A 119 10.56 0.50 1.63
CA THR A 119 11.55 -0.14 0.74
C THR A 119 12.18 0.91 -0.14
N LEU A 120 13.50 0.91 -0.20
CA LEU A 120 14.28 1.74 -1.10
C LEU A 120 14.81 0.87 -2.24
N ALA A 121 14.57 1.28 -3.47
CA ALA A 121 15.14 0.65 -4.64
C ALA A 121 16.07 1.63 -5.36
N ILE A 122 17.30 1.21 -5.58
CA ILE A 122 18.34 2.01 -6.20
C ILE A 122 18.58 1.52 -7.61
N LYS A 123 18.69 2.49 -8.53
CA LYS A 123 18.85 2.24 -9.95
C LYS A 123 20.00 3.06 -10.54
N ASP A 124 20.60 2.54 -11.61
CA ASP A 124 21.59 3.30 -12.40
C ASP A 124 20.91 4.10 -13.52
N PHE A 125 19.78 3.62 -14.04
CA PHE A 125 19.00 4.28 -15.08
C PHE A 125 17.53 4.41 -14.67
N PRO A 126 16.83 5.49 -15.08
CA PRO A 126 15.43 5.68 -14.72
C PRO A 126 14.50 4.65 -15.39
N SER A 127 14.89 4.13 -16.54
CA SER A 127 14.14 3.14 -17.32
C SER A 127 14.34 1.70 -16.87
N ASP A 128 15.23 1.44 -15.91
CA ASP A 128 15.40 0.11 -15.37
C ASP A 128 14.13 -0.31 -14.63
N ASP A 129 13.48 -1.36 -15.10
CA ASP A 129 12.29 -1.89 -14.45
C ASP A 129 12.63 -2.52 -13.11
N ASP A 130 13.79 -3.16 -13.04
CA ASP A 130 14.29 -3.77 -11.82
C ASP A 130 15.30 -2.88 -11.10
N ALA A 131 15.16 -2.80 -9.79
CA ALA A 131 16.17 -2.16 -8.97
C ALA A 131 17.46 -2.99 -9.00
N GLN A 132 18.57 -2.35 -9.29
CA GLN A 132 19.88 -3.01 -9.21
C GLN A 132 20.21 -3.41 -7.77
N THR A 133 19.72 -2.63 -6.82
CA THR A 133 19.79 -2.95 -5.39
C THR A 133 18.48 -2.57 -4.73
N SER A 134 17.77 -3.57 -4.22
CA SER A 134 16.65 -3.37 -3.34
C SER A 134 17.14 -3.52 -1.91
N LEU A 135 17.05 -2.45 -1.14
CA LEU A 135 17.32 -2.53 0.29
C LEU A 135 16.11 -3.17 0.97
N SER A 136 16.38 -4.09 1.89
CA SER A 136 15.36 -4.78 2.67
C SER A 136 14.40 -3.77 3.29
N PRO A 137 13.10 -4.11 3.39
CA PRO A 137 12.14 -3.20 3.97
C PRO A 137 12.57 -2.77 5.38
N PHE A 138 12.52 -1.48 5.61
CA PHE A 138 12.76 -0.90 6.93
C PHE A 138 11.43 -0.81 7.67
N THR A 139 11.34 -1.43 8.83
CA THR A 139 10.15 -1.31 9.68
C THR A 139 10.14 0.02 10.40
N ILE A 140 9.08 0.77 10.19
CA ILE A 140 8.85 2.08 10.79
C ILE A 140 7.74 1.93 11.83
N THR A 141 8.02 2.41 13.03
CA THR A 141 7.07 2.47 14.14
C THR A 141 6.82 3.92 14.53
N SER A 142 5.86 4.17 15.40
CA SER A 142 5.58 5.52 15.92
C SER A 142 6.78 6.15 16.66
N SER A 143 7.74 5.34 17.09
CA SER A 143 8.98 5.79 17.76
C SER A 143 10.17 5.96 16.82
N THR A 144 10.04 5.58 15.55
CA THR A 144 11.14 5.67 14.57
C THR A 144 11.32 7.12 14.11
N THR A 145 12.40 7.74 14.54
CA THR A 145 12.74 9.12 14.19
C THR A 145 13.63 9.20 12.96
N LYS A 146 14.47 8.21 12.75
CA LYS A 146 15.39 8.13 11.60
C LYS A 146 15.67 6.68 11.23
N VAL A 147 16.06 6.46 10.01
CA VAL A 147 16.58 5.18 9.51
C VAL A 147 17.93 5.43 8.86
N ASP A 148 18.95 4.80 9.37
CA ASP A 148 20.29 4.85 8.76
C ASP A 148 20.38 3.82 7.64
N THR A 149 20.92 4.23 6.48
CA THR A 149 21.01 3.41 5.27
C THR A 149 22.38 3.64 4.61
N ARG A 150 22.73 2.78 3.67
CA ARG A 150 23.95 2.90 2.85
C ARG A 150 23.62 2.64 1.39
N ALA A 151 22.62 3.33 0.91
CA ALA A 151 22.21 3.24 -0.48
C ALA A 151 23.12 4.12 -1.36
N ARG A 152 23.58 3.59 -2.50
CA ARG A 152 24.39 4.32 -3.47
C ARG A 152 23.86 4.05 -4.88
N GLY A 153 23.58 5.10 -5.60
CA GLY A 153 23.10 5.02 -6.99
C GLY A 153 22.84 6.40 -7.59
N ARG A 154 22.29 6.43 -8.79
CA ARG A 154 21.92 7.66 -9.51
C ARG A 154 20.46 8.00 -9.34
N TYR A 155 19.63 6.97 -9.28
CA TYR A 155 18.18 7.09 -9.14
C TYR A 155 17.72 6.25 -7.97
N ALA A 156 16.66 6.70 -7.34
CA ALA A 156 16.01 5.97 -6.27
C ALA A 156 14.50 5.98 -6.47
N ASN A 157 13.83 4.96 -6.01
CA ASN A 157 12.41 5.01 -5.73
C ASN A 157 12.13 4.50 -4.31
N ILE A 158 11.00 4.92 -3.79
CA ILE A 158 10.58 4.62 -2.43
C ILE A 158 9.20 3.98 -2.51
N LYS A 159 9.04 2.85 -1.85
CA LYS A 159 7.75 2.22 -1.60
C LYS A 159 7.46 2.27 -0.12
N ILE A 160 6.26 2.71 0.24
CA ILE A 160 5.74 2.75 1.60
C ILE A 160 4.51 1.87 1.62
N GLU A 161 4.42 0.94 2.56
CA GLU A 161 3.31 0.00 2.63
C GLU A 161 3.04 -0.47 4.07
N ASN A 162 1.78 -0.84 4.34
CA ASN A 162 1.43 -1.63 5.51
C ASN A 162 1.25 -3.10 5.11
N THR A 163 1.55 -4.01 6.03
CA THR A 163 1.47 -5.46 5.79
C THR A 163 0.79 -6.23 6.90
N GLY A 164 0.47 -5.56 8.01
CA GLY A 164 -0.14 -6.14 9.19
C GLY A 164 -1.61 -5.78 9.39
N VAL A 165 -2.33 -6.63 10.12
CA VAL A 165 -3.71 -6.36 10.55
C VAL A 165 -3.74 -5.22 11.56
N GLY A 166 -4.72 -4.34 11.46
CA GLY A 166 -4.89 -3.19 12.35
C GLY A 166 -3.95 -2.02 12.05
N GLU A 167 -3.17 -2.11 10.98
CA GLU A 167 -2.23 -1.07 10.60
C GLU A 167 -2.91 0.02 9.76
N SER A 168 -2.63 1.26 10.09
CA SER A 168 -3.09 2.42 9.31
C SER A 168 -2.06 3.53 9.32
N TRP A 169 -2.00 4.29 8.23
CA TRP A 169 -1.02 5.35 8.12
C TRP A 169 -1.50 6.53 7.26
N ARG A 170 -0.99 7.68 7.60
CA ARG A 170 -1.08 8.88 6.78
C ARG A 170 0.30 9.50 6.66
N PHE A 171 0.86 9.42 5.48
CA PHE A 171 2.17 9.94 5.18
C PHE A 171 2.18 11.48 5.19
N GLY A 172 3.21 12.06 5.77
CA GLY A 172 3.45 13.49 5.81
C GLY A 172 4.53 13.90 4.82
N THR A 173 5.78 13.77 5.24
CA THR A 173 6.95 14.15 4.44
C THR A 173 8.05 13.10 4.56
N PHE A 174 8.97 13.14 3.61
CA PHE A 174 10.14 12.29 3.60
C PHE A 174 11.37 13.17 3.43
N GLN A 175 12.28 13.13 4.37
CA GLN A 175 13.54 13.85 4.31
C GLN A 175 14.67 12.85 4.13
N VAL A 176 15.64 13.19 3.29
CA VAL A 176 16.79 12.34 3.00
C VAL A 176 18.08 13.11 3.21
N ASP A 177 19.07 12.45 3.76
CA ASP A 177 20.47 12.93 3.83
C ASP A 177 21.24 12.29 2.67
N LEU A 178 21.59 13.13 1.70
CA LEU A 178 22.23 12.74 0.48
C LEU A 178 23.60 13.41 0.37
N GLN A 179 24.58 12.66 -0.05
CA GLN A 179 25.93 13.18 -0.28
C GLN A 179 26.43 12.73 -1.65
N PRO A 180 27.11 13.63 -2.40
CA PRO A 180 27.78 13.24 -3.62
C PRO A 180 28.84 12.17 -3.32
N ASP A 181 28.85 11.10 -4.11
CA ASP A 181 29.75 9.95 -3.93
C ASP A 181 30.51 9.63 -5.24
N GLY A 182 31.07 10.65 -5.83
CA GLY A 182 31.94 10.56 -7.00
C GLY A 182 31.23 10.48 -8.34
N ARG A 183 32.02 10.55 -9.38
CA ARG A 183 31.62 10.35 -10.78
C ARG A 183 32.22 9.04 -11.26
N ARG A 184 31.52 8.35 -12.14
CA ARG A 184 32.11 7.28 -12.89
C ARG A 184 32.86 7.93 -14.06
N GLY A 185 34.19 7.86 -14.02
CA GLY A 185 35.02 8.24 -15.14
C GLY A 185 34.92 7.21 -16.27
#